data_737fb681121b922ca2d4e03af8f31168
#
_entry.id   737fb681121b922ca2d4e03af8f31168
#
_cell.length_a   1.000
_cell.length_b   1.000
_cell.length_c   1.000
_cell.angle_alpha   90.00
_cell.angle_beta   90.00
_cell.angle_gamma   90.00
#
_symmetry.space_group_name_H-M   'P 1'
#
loop_
_entity.id
_entity.type
_entity.pdbx_description
1 polymer ?
#
loop_
_entity_poly.entity_id
_entity_poly.type
_entity_poly.pdbx_seq_one_letter_code
_entity_poly.pdbx_strand_id
1 'polypeptide(L)'
;MILLAIIGYLLGPKPPKPELNKDLPSLSASISNIETFVERKEASFSIKPDNESRIFWANDSLKERTDYCVLYLHGFSASWFEGHPAHERFAQHFGYNLYIPRLHDHGLVTEDPLIDMTPDGLYASAKEALMVARSLGRKVIIMSTSTGGTLGLKLAADFPEYVDGLIMYSPNIKVENGSMALLSKPWGLQIGRKVIGGKYRISDDDPESEDCKYWNCKYRVEALVYLQQLLDATMTEETFGRVSVPVFLGYYYKDDENQDQTVSVDAMLDMFDELGTLPNQKVKKAFPEAGDHVIACELTSGSVEEVIAETIRFGEGILGLERR
;
A
#
# COMPACT_ATOMS: atom_id res chain seq x y z
N MET A 1 -24.79 3.64 37.81
CA MET A 1 -25.06 3.59 36.33
C MET A 1 -23.83 3.76 35.48
N ILE A 2 -22.99 4.78 35.67
CA ILE A 2 -21.78 5.04 34.86
C ILE A 2 -20.81 3.85 34.90
N LEU A 3 -20.52 3.27 36.08
CA LEU A 3 -19.60 2.13 36.21
C LEU A 3 -20.09 0.90 35.42
N LEU A 4 -21.39 0.61 35.44
CA LEU A 4 -21.96 -0.50 34.66
C LEU A 4 -21.89 -0.25 33.16
N ALA A 5 -22.04 0.99 32.72
CA ALA A 5 -21.87 1.36 31.31
C ALA A 5 -20.41 1.20 30.85
N ILE A 6 -19.45 1.61 31.70
CA ILE A 6 -18.02 1.43 31.42
C ILE A 6 -17.66 -0.07 31.34
N ILE A 7 -18.15 -0.87 32.30
CA ILE A 7 -17.93 -2.32 32.30
C ILE A 7 -18.54 -2.95 31.05
N GLY A 8 -19.78 -2.57 30.69
CA GLY A 8 -20.43 -3.04 29.46
C GLY A 8 -19.69 -2.66 28.19
N TYR A 9 -19.10 -1.47 28.16
CA TYR A 9 -18.21 -1.06 27.04
C TYR A 9 -16.94 -1.92 26.98
N LEU A 10 -16.22 -2.06 28.08
CA LEU A 10 -14.95 -2.79 28.13
C LEU A 10 -15.09 -4.30 27.85
N LEU A 11 -16.25 -4.88 28.17
CA LEU A 11 -16.60 -6.27 27.85
C LEU A 11 -17.15 -6.46 26.44
N GLY A 12 -17.25 -5.41 25.65
CA GLY A 12 -17.73 -5.46 24.27
C GLY A 12 -16.85 -6.28 23.35
N PRO A 13 -17.41 -6.85 22.27
CA PRO A 13 -16.64 -7.54 21.28
C PRO A 13 -15.65 -6.59 20.64
N LYS A 14 -14.41 -7.03 20.49
CA LYS A 14 -13.33 -6.33 19.80
C LYS A 14 -12.63 -7.30 18.84
N PRO A 15 -12.07 -6.81 17.74
CA PRO A 15 -11.34 -7.68 16.83
C PRO A 15 -10.11 -8.28 17.52
N PRO A 16 -9.69 -9.50 17.14
CA PRO A 16 -8.47 -10.12 17.66
C PRO A 16 -7.25 -9.25 17.31
N LYS A 17 -6.24 -9.23 18.17
CA LYS A 17 -4.99 -8.52 17.88
C LYS A 17 -4.26 -9.24 16.75
N PRO A 18 -3.76 -8.54 15.71
CA PRO A 18 -2.96 -9.16 14.66
C PRO A 18 -1.63 -9.70 15.20
N GLU A 19 -1.15 -10.81 14.63
CA GLU A 19 0.12 -11.45 15.03
C GLU A 19 1.30 -10.88 14.23
N LEU A 20 1.08 -10.56 12.94
CA LEU A 20 2.08 -10.02 12.01
C LEU A 20 3.39 -10.82 12.01
N ASN A 21 3.25 -12.14 11.80
CA ASN A 21 4.39 -13.06 11.77
C ASN A 21 5.48 -12.53 10.81
N LYS A 22 6.74 -12.53 11.28
CA LYS A 22 7.90 -12.01 10.53
C LYS A 22 8.64 -13.05 9.70
N ASP A 23 8.21 -14.32 9.70
CA ASP A 23 8.83 -15.33 8.86
C ASP A 23 8.60 -15.00 7.38
N LEU A 24 9.68 -14.94 6.61
CA LEU A 24 9.58 -14.79 5.16
C LEU A 24 9.20 -16.13 4.52
N PRO A 25 8.27 -16.13 3.57
CA PRO A 25 7.94 -17.36 2.84
C PRO A 25 9.11 -17.77 1.95
N SER A 26 9.40 -19.08 1.90
CA SER A 26 10.29 -19.61 0.87
C SER A 26 9.51 -19.76 -0.43
N LEU A 27 10.01 -19.14 -1.52
CA LEU A 27 9.42 -19.36 -2.83
C LEU A 27 9.95 -20.66 -3.43
N SER A 28 9.04 -21.48 -3.91
CA SER A 28 9.37 -22.66 -4.73
C SER A 28 9.62 -22.32 -6.20
N ALA A 29 9.72 -21.02 -6.53
CA ALA A 29 9.87 -20.50 -7.88
C ALA A 29 11.27 -19.93 -8.12
N SER A 30 11.85 -20.28 -9.26
CA SER A 30 13.03 -19.65 -9.85
C SER A 30 12.58 -18.60 -10.87
N ILE A 31 13.49 -17.76 -11.36
CA ILE A 31 13.14 -16.77 -12.39
C ILE A 31 12.53 -17.39 -13.64
N SER A 32 12.95 -18.60 -14.01
CA SER A 32 12.45 -19.29 -15.21
C SER A 32 10.99 -19.77 -15.11
N ASN A 33 10.42 -19.83 -13.91
CA ASN A 33 9.02 -20.25 -13.68
C ASN A 33 8.22 -19.29 -12.81
N ILE A 34 8.75 -18.09 -12.57
CA ILE A 34 8.11 -17.10 -11.69
C ILE A 34 6.75 -16.64 -12.22
N GLU A 35 6.62 -16.42 -13.54
CA GLU A 35 5.34 -16.09 -14.17
C GLU A 35 4.30 -17.20 -13.92
N THR A 36 4.68 -18.43 -14.21
CA THR A 36 3.79 -19.58 -13.96
C THR A 36 3.40 -19.71 -12.49
N PHE A 37 4.30 -19.36 -11.58
CA PHE A 37 3.99 -19.31 -10.14
C PHE A 37 2.91 -18.27 -9.85
N VAL A 38 3.08 -17.03 -10.35
CA VAL A 38 2.10 -15.95 -10.18
C VAL A 38 0.78 -16.29 -10.84
N GLU A 39 0.78 -16.75 -12.09
CA GLU A 39 -0.41 -17.15 -12.85
C GLU A 39 -1.21 -18.26 -12.15
N ARG A 40 -0.54 -19.29 -11.64
CA ARG A 40 -1.21 -20.40 -10.91
C ARG A 40 -1.85 -19.91 -9.61
N LYS A 41 -1.21 -18.97 -8.91
CA LYS A 41 -1.77 -18.37 -7.72
C LYS A 41 -3.04 -17.59 -8.07
N GLU A 42 -2.98 -16.73 -9.08
CA GLU A 42 -4.13 -15.92 -9.51
C GLU A 42 -5.27 -16.81 -10.05
N ALA A 43 -4.97 -17.87 -10.79
CA ALA A 43 -5.96 -18.82 -11.31
C ALA A 43 -6.76 -19.56 -10.22
N SER A 44 -6.34 -19.51 -8.96
CA SER A 44 -7.08 -20.06 -7.82
C SER A 44 -8.20 -19.16 -7.30
N PHE A 45 -8.32 -17.94 -7.84
CA PHE A 45 -9.30 -16.94 -7.41
C PHE A 45 -10.23 -16.54 -8.57
N SER A 46 -11.45 -16.10 -8.24
CA SER A 46 -12.31 -15.38 -9.16
C SER A 46 -11.96 -13.89 -9.07
N ILE A 47 -11.23 -13.38 -10.06
CA ILE A 47 -10.68 -12.03 -10.05
C ILE A 47 -11.52 -11.12 -10.93
N LYS A 48 -11.69 -9.86 -10.51
CA LYS A 48 -12.28 -8.80 -11.35
C LYS A 48 -11.41 -8.64 -12.60
N PRO A 49 -12.02 -8.47 -13.79
CA PRO A 49 -11.25 -8.28 -15.01
C PRO A 49 -10.19 -7.21 -14.84
N ASP A 50 -8.96 -7.51 -15.28
CA ASP A 50 -7.84 -6.58 -15.27
C ASP A 50 -7.32 -6.20 -13.85
N ASN A 51 -7.60 -7.01 -12.83
CA ASN A 51 -7.11 -6.78 -11.46
C ASN A 51 -6.07 -7.82 -10.98
N GLU A 52 -5.55 -8.64 -11.87
CA GLU A 52 -4.58 -9.68 -11.56
C GLU A 52 -3.21 -9.08 -11.20
N SER A 53 -2.42 -9.84 -10.44
CA SER A 53 -0.99 -9.57 -10.24
C SER A 53 -0.24 -9.51 -11.57
N ARG A 54 0.78 -8.63 -11.69
CA ARG A 54 1.48 -8.39 -12.95
C ARG A 54 2.99 -8.38 -12.80
N ILE A 55 3.66 -8.95 -13.79
CA ILE A 55 5.10 -8.79 -13.99
C ILE A 55 5.30 -8.04 -15.30
N PHE A 56 5.97 -6.88 -15.24
CA PHE A 56 6.45 -6.16 -16.41
C PHE A 56 7.96 -6.39 -16.50
N TRP A 57 8.38 -7.06 -17.57
CA TRP A 57 9.79 -7.33 -17.80
C TRP A 57 10.47 -6.13 -18.44
N ALA A 58 11.66 -5.79 -17.97
CA ALA A 58 12.51 -4.79 -18.64
C ALA A 58 12.86 -5.22 -20.07
N ASN A 59 12.97 -6.54 -20.29
CA ASN A 59 13.11 -7.15 -21.60
C ASN A 59 12.27 -8.45 -21.66
N ASP A 60 11.12 -8.36 -22.30
CA ASP A 60 10.14 -9.46 -22.37
C ASP A 60 10.66 -10.68 -23.16
N SER A 61 11.61 -10.48 -24.07
CA SER A 61 12.21 -11.59 -24.85
C SER A 61 13.22 -12.41 -24.04
N LEU A 62 13.93 -11.76 -23.12
CA LEU A 62 14.98 -12.42 -22.32
C LEU A 62 14.48 -12.90 -20.97
N LYS A 63 13.55 -12.17 -20.35
CA LYS A 63 12.98 -12.45 -19.02
C LYS A 63 14.05 -12.74 -17.97
N GLU A 64 15.07 -11.87 -17.94
CA GLU A 64 16.20 -12.00 -17.06
C GLU A 64 16.04 -11.15 -15.79
N ARG A 65 16.80 -11.52 -14.77
CA ARG A 65 16.89 -10.79 -13.51
C ARG A 65 17.63 -9.48 -13.70
N THR A 66 17.03 -8.36 -13.32
CA THR A 66 17.64 -7.03 -13.38
C THR A 66 18.43 -6.69 -12.11
N ASP A 67 19.19 -5.59 -12.12
CA ASP A 67 19.93 -5.13 -10.93
C ASP A 67 18.97 -4.78 -9.80
N TYR A 68 17.85 -4.11 -10.13
CA TYR A 68 16.74 -3.88 -9.21
C TYR A 68 15.46 -4.46 -9.78
N CYS A 69 14.53 -4.81 -8.91
CA CYS A 69 13.13 -4.97 -9.24
C CYS A 69 12.34 -3.87 -8.51
N VAL A 70 11.44 -3.23 -9.21
CA VAL A 70 10.42 -2.37 -8.60
C VAL A 70 9.29 -3.26 -8.10
N LEU A 71 8.98 -3.18 -6.81
CA LEU A 71 7.80 -3.78 -6.22
C LEU A 71 6.78 -2.69 -5.94
N TYR A 72 5.62 -2.71 -6.62
CA TYR A 72 4.56 -1.75 -6.33
C TYR A 72 3.50 -2.36 -5.42
N LEU A 73 3.23 -1.73 -4.27
CA LEU A 73 2.18 -2.12 -3.33
C LEU A 73 1.04 -1.11 -3.39
N HIS A 74 -0.13 -1.56 -3.85
CA HIS A 74 -1.32 -0.72 -3.94
C HIS A 74 -2.00 -0.47 -2.59
N GLY A 75 -2.89 0.51 -2.55
CA GLY A 75 -3.63 0.91 -1.36
C GLY A 75 -4.86 0.05 -1.05
N PHE A 76 -5.62 0.51 -0.04
CA PHE A 76 -6.87 -0.09 0.39
C PHE A 76 -7.91 -0.06 -0.73
N SER A 77 -8.59 -1.16 -0.93
CA SER A 77 -9.63 -1.40 -1.95
C SER A 77 -9.13 -1.34 -3.40
N ALA A 78 -7.90 -0.93 -3.65
CA ALA A 78 -7.32 -0.66 -4.97
C ALA A 78 -6.76 -1.92 -5.67
N SER A 79 -6.17 -1.71 -6.84
CA SER A 79 -5.43 -2.69 -7.63
C SER A 79 -4.18 -2.06 -8.25
N TRP A 80 -3.57 -2.75 -9.21
CA TRP A 80 -2.35 -2.31 -9.89
C TRP A 80 -2.44 -0.91 -10.52
N PHE A 81 -3.62 -0.51 -11.01
CA PHE A 81 -3.82 0.73 -11.73
C PHE A 81 -3.62 1.98 -10.86
N GLU A 82 -3.75 1.87 -9.55
CA GLU A 82 -3.55 2.97 -8.60
C GLU A 82 -2.18 3.66 -8.73
N GLY A 83 -1.16 2.97 -9.21
CA GLY A 83 0.16 3.55 -9.46
C GLY A 83 0.46 3.83 -10.93
N HIS A 84 -0.49 3.59 -11.84
CA HIS A 84 -0.32 3.79 -13.29
C HIS A 84 -0.41 5.29 -13.66
N PRO A 85 0.52 5.80 -14.45
CA PRO A 85 1.65 5.14 -15.10
C PRO A 85 2.99 5.28 -14.34
N ALA A 86 2.99 5.83 -13.11
CA ALA A 86 4.22 6.24 -12.43
C ALA A 86 5.18 5.07 -12.16
N HIS A 87 4.67 3.93 -11.68
CA HIS A 87 5.50 2.75 -11.40
C HIS A 87 6.11 2.14 -12.67
N GLU A 88 5.35 2.09 -13.78
CA GLU A 88 5.84 1.58 -15.06
C GLU A 88 6.92 2.48 -15.63
N ARG A 89 6.65 3.80 -15.65
CA ARG A 89 7.59 4.79 -16.21
C ARG A 89 8.88 4.86 -15.41
N PHE A 90 8.82 4.71 -14.08
CA PHE A 90 10.01 4.60 -13.25
C PHE A 90 10.81 3.33 -13.59
N ALA A 91 10.16 2.17 -13.63
CA ALA A 91 10.82 0.92 -13.95
C ALA A 91 11.43 0.92 -15.37
N GLN A 92 10.72 1.44 -16.36
CA GLN A 92 11.18 1.57 -17.74
C GLN A 92 12.38 2.52 -17.87
N HIS A 93 12.35 3.66 -17.16
CA HIS A 93 13.43 4.66 -17.22
C HIS A 93 14.79 4.07 -16.81
N PHE A 94 14.78 3.16 -15.83
CA PHE A 94 15.98 2.53 -15.30
C PHE A 94 16.23 1.12 -15.86
N GLY A 95 15.35 0.60 -16.70
CA GLY A 95 15.46 -0.74 -17.27
C GLY A 95 15.34 -1.85 -16.24
N TYR A 96 14.38 -1.73 -15.31
CA TYR A 96 14.14 -2.69 -14.23
C TYR A 96 12.84 -3.46 -14.43
N ASN A 97 12.83 -4.71 -13.97
CA ASN A 97 11.60 -5.48 -13.86
C ASN A 97 10.68 -4.81 -12.83
N LEU A 98 9.37 -4.87 -13.08
CA LEU A 98 8.35 -4.38 -12.16
C LEU A 98 7.42 -5.53 -11.79
N TYR A 99 7.15 -5.70 -10.51
CA TYR A 99 6.14 -6.62 -10.01
C TYR A 99 5.07 -5.88 -9.22
N ILE A 100 3.83 -6.14 -9.55
CA ILE A 100 2.65 -5.58 -8.91
C ILE A 100 1.78 -6.74 -8.43
N PRO A 101 1.79 -7.07 -7.14
CA PRO A 101 0.92 -8.10 -6.58
C PRO A 101 -0.52 -7.59 -6.49
N ARG A 102 -1.47 -8.49 -6.61
CA ARG A 102 -2.80 -8.32 -6.03
C ARG A 102 -2.71 -8.67 -4.55
N LEU A 103 -2.87 -7.67 -3.69
CA LEU A 103 -2.80 -7.89 -2.25
C LEU A 103 -3.96 -8.75 -1.75
N HIS A 104 -3.79 -9.33 -0.57
CA HIS A 104 -4.76 -10.25 0.03
C HIS A 104 -6.17 -9.67 0.03
N ASP A 105 -7.13 -10.48 -0.45
CA ASP A 105 -8.58 -10.21 -0.56
C ASP A 105 -8.98 -9.01 -1.45
N HIS A 106 -8.04 -8.42 -2.21
CA HIS A 106 -8.33 -7.34 -3.17
C HIS A 106 -8.66 -7.90 -4.56
N GLY A 107 -9.38 -7.10 -5.35
CA GLY A 107 -9.66 -7.38 -6.76
C GLY A 107 -10.45 -8.65 -7.02
N LEU A 108 -11.23 -9.15 -6.08
CA LEU A 108 -12.01 -10.38 -6.20
C LEU A 108 -13.46 -10.13 -6.62
N VAL A 109 -13.99 -11.04 -7.41
CA VAL A 109 -15.43 -11.14 -7.67
C VAL A 109 -16.05 -11.94 -6.53
N THR A 110 -16.74 -11.25 -5.62
CA THR A 110 -17.37 -11.85 -4.45
C THR A 110 -18.59 -11.02 -4.00
N GLU A 111 -19.51 -11.65 -3.27
CA GLU A 111 -20.65 -10.95 -2.65
C GLU A 111 -20.21 -10.01 -1.52
N ASP A 112 -19.15 -10.39 -0.80
CA ASP A 112 -18.63 -9.70 0.39
C ASP A 112 -17.16 -9.22 0.17
N PRO A 113 -16.92 -8.21 -0.69
CA PRO A 113 -15.55 -7.73 -0.97
C PRO A 113 -14.83 -7.29 0.31
N LEU A 114 -13.54 -7.65 0.43
CA LEU A 114 -12.63 -7.32 1.51
C LEU A 114 -13.08 -7.85 2.90
N ILE A 115 -13.92 -8.90 2.94
CA ILE A 115 -14.37 -9.50 4.21
C ILE A 115 -13.21 -10.19 4.95
N ASP A 116 -12.26 -10.75 4.22
CA ASP A 116 -11.12 -11.49 4.74
C ASP A 116 -9.80 -10.70 4.66
N MET A 117 -9.85 -9.38 4.39
CA MET A 117 -8.69 -8.49 4.29
C MET A 117 -8.02 -8.25 5.66
N THR A 118 -7.63 -9.32 6.34
CA THR A 118 -7.01 -9.22 7.67
C THR A 118 -5.62 -8.58 7.62
N PRO A 119 -5.16 -7.90 8.70
CA PRO A 119 -3.79 -7.37 8.78
C PRO A 119 -2.71 -8.44 8.54
N ASP A 120 -2.91 -9.63 9.09
CA ASP A 120 -2.00 -10.77 8.92
C ASP A 120 -1.96 -11.25 7.47
N GLY A 121 -3.13 -11.31 6.79
CA GLY A 121 -3.24 -11.67 5.39
C GLY A 121 -2.58 -10.63 4.47
N LEU A 122 -2.80 -9.33 4.72
CA LEU A 122 -2.14 -8.25 3.99
C LEU A 122 -0.62 -8.31 4.15
N TYR A 123 -0.14 -8.45 5.38
CA TYR A 123 1.30 -8.51 5.63
C TYR A 123 1.94 -9.77 5.04
N ALA A 124 1.26 -10.91 5.12
CA ALA A 124 1.72 -12.15 4.50
C ALA A 124 1.83 -12.02 2.97
N SER A 125 0.82 -11.41 2.32
CA SER A 125 0.85 -11.18 0.86
C SER A 125 1.94 -10.18 0.46
N ALA A 126 2.20 -9.13 1.25
CA ALA A 126 3.28 -8.18 1.01
C ALA A 126 4.67 -8.82 1.17
N LYS A 127 4.87 -9.71 2.15
CA LYS A 127 6.11 -10.51 2.31
C LYS A 127 6.34 -11.45 1.13
N GLU A 128 5.29 -12.13 0.67
CA GLU A 128 5.39 -12.99 -0.52
C GLU A 128 5.77 -12.16 -1.75
N ALA A 129 5.15 -10.98 -1.92
CA ALA A 129 5.46 -10.07 -3.01
C ALA A 129 6.92 -9.60 -2.96
N LEU A 130 7.45 -9.30 -1.78
CA LEU A 130 8.88 -8.97 -1.60
C LEU A 130 9.77 -10.11 -2.09
N MET A 131 9.44 -11.36 -1.77
CA MET A 131 10.23 -12.51 -2.22
C MET A 131 10.13 -12.75 -3.73
N VAL A 132 8.95 -12.52 -4.35
CA VAL A 132 8.81 -12.52 -5.81
C VAL A 132 9.68 -11.44 -6.44
N ALA A 133 9.63 -10.20 -5.93
CA ALA A 133 10.47 -9.11 -6.42
C ALA A 133 11.98 -9.42 -6.30
N ARG A 134 12.41 -10.07 -5.20
CA ARG A 134 13.79 -10.56 -5.01
C ARG A 134 14.20 -11.64 -6.03
N SER A 135 13.26 -12.37 -6.58
CA SER A 135 13.52 -13.31 -7.67
C SER A 135 13.70 -12.60 -9.02
N LEU A 136 13.04 -11.45 -9.22
CA LEU A 136 13.06 -10.64 -10.43
C LEU A 136 14.20 -9.61 -10.46
N GLY A 137 14.71 -9.19 -9.30
CA GLY A 137 15.82 -8.25 -9.16
C GLY A 137 16.84 -8.72 -8.13
N ARG A 138 18.10 -8.25 -8.26
CA ARG A 138 19.14 -8.46 -7.23
C ARG A 138 18.86 -7.67 -5.97
N LYS A 139 18.25 -6.50 -6.16
CA LYS A 139 17.83 -5.52 -5.16
C LYS A 139 16.35 -5.18 -5.36
N VAL A 140 15.69 -4.62 -4.35
CA VAL A 140 14.28 -4.24 -4.44
C VAL A 140 14.06 -2.79 -4.01
N ILE A 141 13.41 -2.03 -4.88
CA ILE A 141 12.83 -0.73 -4.55
C ILE A 141 11.33 -0.95 -4.39
N ILE A 142 10.79 -0.61 -3.23
CA ILE A 142 9.34 -0.63 -3.01
C ILE A 142 8.78 0.74 -3.41
N MET A 143 7.85 0.75 -4.35
CA MET A 143 6.96 1.87 -4.64
C MET A 143 5.57 1.54 -4.09
N SER A 144 4.84 2.54 -3.60
CA SER A 144 3.59 2.25 -2.93
C SER A 144 2.68 3.46 -2.82
N THR A 145 1.37 3.23 -2.72
CA THR A 145 0.37 4.26 -2.42
C THR A 145 -0.42 3.86 -1.17
N SER A 146 -0.76 4.85 -0.33
CA SER A 146 -1.71 4.69 0.78
C SER A 146 -1.36 3.52 1.72
N THR A 147 -2.25 2.53 1.88
CA THR A 147 -2.02 1.33 2.70
C THR A 147 -0.84 0.48 2.18
N GLY A 148 -0.54 0.54 0.87
CA GLY A 148 0.69 -0.01 0.33
C GLY A 148 1.93 0.60 0.98
N GLY A 149 1.90 1.91 1.30
CA GLY A 149 2.95 2.61 2.04
C GLY A 149 3.08 2.13 3.49
N THR A 150 1.95 1.84 4.16
CA THR A 150 1.93 1.19 5.48
C THR A 150 2.69 -0.14 5.45
N LEU A 151 2.39 -0.97 4.45
CA LEU A 151 3.04 -2.27 4.26
C LEU A 151 4.52 -2.11 3.87
N GLY A 152 4.84 -1.14 3.02
CA GLY A 152 6.22 -0.82 2.60
C GLY A 152 7.11 -0.41 3.78
N LEU A 153 6.62 0.48 4.65
CA LEU A 153 7.29 0.87 5.89
C LEU A 153 7.54 -0.35 6.81
N LYS A 154 6.51 -1.18 6.97
CA LYS A 154 6.60 -2.39 7.80
C LYS A 154 7.62 -3.39 7.24
N LEU A 155 7.64 -3.60 5.91
CA LEU A 155 8.64 -4.46 5.26
C LEU A 155 10.05 -3.89 5.39
N ALA A 156 10.24 -2.59 5.17
CA ALA A 156 11.55 -1.96 5.30
C ALA A 156 12.07 -1.98 6.75
N ALA A 157 11.17 -1.87 7.74
CA ALA A 157 11.54 -1.96 9.16
C ALA A 157 11.87 -3.39 9.59
N ASP A 158 11.16 -4.41 9.08
CA ASP A 158 11.37 -5.79 9.50
C ASP A 158 12.43 -6.53 8.68
N PHE A 159 12.67 -6.10 7.44
CA PHE A 159 13.58 -6.76 6.49
C PHE A 159 14.49 -5.75 5.77
N PRO A 160 15.26 -4.92 6.50
CA PRO A 160 16.10 -3.89 5.88
C PRO A 160 17.13 -4.44 4.90
N GLU A 161 17.52 -5.72 5.03
CA GLU A 161 18.45 -6.38 4.12
C GLU A 161 17.81 -6.81 2.79
N TYR A 162 16.49 -6.75 2.67
CA TYR A 162 15.74 -7.11 1.45
C TYR A 162 15.18 -5.90 0.71
N VAL A 163 15.19 -4.71 1.31
CA VAL A 163 14.66 -3.47 0.75
C VAL A 163 15.78 -2.46 0.57
N ASP A 164 15.98 -1.98 -0.64
CA ASP A 164 17.07 -1.07 -0.99
C ASP A 164 16.63 0.39 -1.18
N GLY A 165 15.34 0.64 -1.21
CA GLY A 165 14.74 1.99 -1.28
C GLY A 165 13.23 1.92 -1.14
N LEU A 166 12.64 3.01 -0.63
CA LEU A 166 11.20 3.13 -0.39
C LEU A 166 10.67 4.42 -1.00
N ILE A 167 9.75 4.31 -1.93
CA ILE A 167 9.04 5.41 -2.59
C ILE A 167 7.58 5.31 -2.19
N MET A 168 7.09 6.31 -1.48
CA MET A 168 5.72 6.32 -0.95
C MET A 168 4.94 7.51 -1.48
N TYR A 169 3.75 7.25 -1.97
CA TYR A 169 2.77 8.24 -2.38
C TYR A 169 1.61 8.23 -1.39
N SER A 170 1.41 9.35 -0.70
CA SER A 170 0.36 9.52 0.32
C SER A 170 0.21 8.30 1.26
N PRO A 171 1.29 7.81 1.92
CA PRO A 171 1.22 6.59 2.73
C PRO A 171 0.21 6.73 3.86
N ASN A 172 -0.59 5.69 4.10
CA ASN A 172 -1.55 5.68 5.18
C ASN A 172 -0.86 5.41 6.52
N ILE A 173 -0.49 6.47 7.19
CA ILE A 173 0.04 6.44 8.57
C ILE A 173 -1.13 6.54 9.56
N LYS A 174 -2.11 7.36 9.22
CA LYS A 174 -3.33 7.59 9.99
C LYS A 174 -4.41 8.10 9.05
N VAL A 175 -5.60 7.51 9.14
CA VAL A 175 -6.77 8.01 8.40
C VAL A 175 -7.12 9.42 8.90
N GLU A 176 -7.43 10.35 7.99
CA GLU A 176 -7.75 11.74 8.34
C GLU A 176 -8.99 11.81 9.24
N ASN A 177 -10.00 11.00 8.97
CA ASN A 177 -11.15 10.91 9.84
C ASN A 177 -10.80 10.22 11.17
N GLY A 178 -10.52 11.00 12.20
CA GLY A 178 -10.12 10.52 13.54
C GLY A 178 -11.13 9.54 14.20
N SER A 179 -12.39 9.49 13.77
CA SER A 179 -13.35 8.52 14.29
C SER A 179 -13.02 7.06 13.90
N MET A 180 -12.20 6.87 12.87
CA MET A 180 -11.71 5.55 12.45
C MET A 180 -10.97 4.82 13.59
N ALA A 181 -10.27 5.54 14.46
CA ALA A 181 -9.59 4.97 15.62
C ALA A 181 -10.51 4.21 16.58
N LEU A 182 -11.81 4.43 16.53
CA LEU A 182 -12.80 3.71 17.33
C LEU A 182 -13.07 2.28 16.80
N LEU A 183 -12.79 2.03 15.52
CA LEU A 183 -13.12 0.75 14.87
C LEU A 183 -12.34 -0.44 15.44
N SER A 184 -11.12 -0.23 15.92
CA SER A 184 -10.31 -1.27 16.58
C SER A 184 -10.63 -1.45 18.07
N LYS A 185 -11.51 -0.62 18.66
CA LYS A 185 -11.90 -0.64 20.07
C LYS A 185 -13.11 -1.55 20.31
N PRO A 186 -13.45 -1.86 21.59
CA PRO A 186 -14.67 -2.60 21.90
C PRO A 186 -15.91 -1.99 21.21
N TRP A 187 -16.77 -2.84 20.65
CA TRP A 187 -17.94 -2.45 19.85
C TRP A 187 -17.64 -1.69 18.55
N GLY A 188 -16.38 -1.57 18.13
CA GLY A 188 -15.99 -0.77 16.97
C GLY A 188 -16.72 -1.16 15.69
N LEU A 189 -16.80 -2.45 15.37
CA LEU A 189 -17.54 -2.95 14.22
C LEU A 189 -19.03 -2.60 14.28
N GLN A 190 -19.67 -2.80 15.45
CA GLN A 190 -21.10 -2.52 15.63
C GLN A 190 -21.39 -1.03 15.48
N ILE A 191 -20.51 -0.19 16.05
CA ILE A 191 -20.58 1.27 15.91
C ILE A 191 -20.38 1.67 14.44
N GLY A 192 -19.36 1.15 13.78
CA GLY A 192 -19.08 1.41 12.36
C GLY A 192 -20.27 1.05 11.46
N ARG A 193 -20.84 -0.15 11.62
CA ARG A 193 -22.03 -0.58 10.88
C ARG A 193 -23.26 0.32 11.15
N LYS A 194 -23.41 0.80 12.38
CA LYS A 194 -24.51 1.72 12.72
C LYS A 194 -24.32 3.10 12.08
N VAL A 195 -23.09 3.62 12.07
CA VAL A 195 -22.77 4.93 11.47
C VAL A 195 -22.94 4.88 9.94
N ILE A 196 -22.45 3.82 9.30
CA ILE A 196 -22.57 3.60 7.85
C ILE A 196 -24.00 3.24 7.42
N GLY A 197 -24.82 2.75 8.35
CA GLY A 197 -26.21 2.35 8.07
C GLY A 197 -26.35 0.93 7.53
N GLY A 198 -25.30 0.09 7.64
CA GLY A 198 -25.35 -1.28 7.14
C GLY A 198 -24.02 -2.03 7.32
N LYS A 199 -23.94 -3.19 6.69
CA LYS A 199 -22.73 -4.04 6.71
C LYS A 199 -21.75 -3.74 5.56
N TYR A 200 -22.14 -2.87 4.62
CA TYR A 200 -21.32 -2.46 3.50
C TYR A 200 -21.07 -0.96 3.52
N ARG A 201 -19.84 -0.55 3.25
CA ARG A 201 -19.54 0.79 2.76
C ARG A 201 -19.71 0.77 1.24
N ILE A 202 -20.45 1.73 0.72
CA ILE A 202 -20.68 1.92 -0.71
C ILE A 202 -20.21 3.34 -1.02
N SER A 203 -19.39 3.52 -2.06
CA SER A 203 -19.03 4.84 -2.55
C SER A 203 -20.19 5.46 -3.33
N ASP A 204 -20.13 6.75 -3.54
CA ASP A 204 -21.11 7.48 -4.36
C ASP A 204 -20.78 7.40 -5.87
N ASP A 205 -19.68 6.73 -6.24
CA ASP A 205 -19.25 6.57 -7.62
C ASP A 205 -20.19 5.66 -8.41
N ASP A 206 -20.24 5.89 -9.71
CA ASP A 206 -20.94 4.98 -10.62
C ASP A 206 -20.25 3.60 -10.58
N PRO A 207 -20.97 2.51 -10.27
CA PRO A 207 -20.42 1.17 -10.26
C PRO A 207 -19.76 0.72 -11.58
N GLU A 208 -20.13 1.35 -12.71
CA GLU A 208 -19.57 1.08 -14.03
C GLU A 208 -18.41 2.03 -14.40
N SER A 209 -18.01 2.92 -13.50
CA SER A 209 -16.87 3.82 -13.72
C SER A 209 -15.54 3.07 -13.78
N GLU A 210 -14.53 3.68 -14.41
CA GLU A 210 -13.16 3.13 -14.38
C GLU A 210 -12.59 3.03 -12.97
N ASP A 211 -12.95 3.96 -12.08
CA ASP A 211 -12.57 3.89 -10.67
C ASP A 211 -13.08 2.60 -10.04
N CYS A 212 -14.38 2.28 -10.23
CA CYS A 212 -14.96 1.04 -9.69
C CYS A 212 -14.46 -0.24 -10.39
N LYS A 213 -13.82 -0.12 -11.56
CA LYS A 213 -13.10 -1.23 -12.19
C LYS A 213 -11.85 -1.59 -11.39
N TYR A 214 -11.10 -0.60 -10.91
CA TYR A 214 -9.80 -0.78 -10.27
C TYR A 214 -9.84 -0.68 -8.74
N TRP A 215 -10.91 -0.11 -8.17
CA TRP A 215 -11.19 -0.08 -6.73
C TRP A 215 -12.45 -0.86 -6.40
N ASN A 216 -12.56 -1.35 -5.17
CA ASN A 216 -13.80 -1.89 -4.67
C ASN A 216 -14.69 -0.75 -4.15
N CYS A 217 -15.61 -0.25 -4.98
CA CYS A 217 -16.59 0.78 -4.62
C CYS A 217 -17.64 0.30 -3.62
N LYS A 218 -17.73 -1.00 -3.39
CA LYS A 218 -18.54 -1.63 -2.33
C LYS A 218 -17.67 -2.65 -1.59
N TYR A 219 -17.64 -2.56 -0.27
CA TYR A 219 -16.89 -3.51 0.57
C TYR A 219 -17.48 -3.61 1.98
N ARG A 220 -17.09 -4.64 2.69
CA ARG A 220 -17.54 -4.91 4.05
C ARG A 220 -16.95 -3.92 5.05
N VAL A 221 -17.77 -3.49 6.04
CA VAL A 221 -17.31 -2.59 7.14
C VAL A 221 -16.18 -3.21 7.94
N GLU A 222 -16.10 -4.53 8.01
CA GLU A 222 -15.01 -5.28 8.63
C GLU A 222 -13.63 -4.90 8.06
N ALA A 223 -13.56 -4.59 6.77
CA ALA A 223 -12.32 -4.14 6.13
C ALA A 223 -11.76 -2.85 6.76
N LEU A 224 -12.64 -1.91 7.14
CA LEU A 224 -12.23 -0.69 7.84
C LEU A 224 -11.69 -0.99 9.25
N VAL A 225 -12.26 -2.00 9.92
CA VAL A 225 -11.76 -2.48 11.22
C VAL A 225 -10.37 -3.07 11.07
N TYR A 226 -10.16 -3.90 10.05
CA TYR A 226 -8.86 -4.51 9.75
C TYR A 226 -7.82 -3.47 9.33
N LEU A 227 -8.22 -2.48 8.52
CA LEU A 227 -7.35 -1.36 8.16
C LEU A 227 -6.87 -0.62 9.42
N GLN A 228 -7.79 -0.26 10.32
CA GLN A 228 -7.42 0.43 11.55
C GLN A 228 -6.52 -0.45 12.46
N GLN A 229 -6.77 -1.75 12.52
CA GLN A 229 -5.91 -2.67 13.28
C GLN A 229 -4.49 -2.75 12.69
N LEU A 230 -4.38 -2.76 11.35
CA LEU A 230 -3.07 -2.72 10.68
C LEU A 230 -2.31 -1.45 11.08
N LEU A 231 -2.96 -0.29 10.99
CA LEU A 231 -2.35 0.99 11.38
C LEU A 231 -1.94 1.00 12.86
N ASP A 232 -2.85 0.61 13.78
CA ASP A 232 -2.57 0.57 15.22
C ASP A 232 -1.38 -0.34 15.57
N ALA A 233 -1.17 -1.41 14.79
CA ALA A 233 -0.13 -2.40 15.05
C ALA A 233 1.21 -2.09 14.37
N THR A 234 1.21 -1.27 13.33
CA THR A 234 2.41 -1.08 12.48
C THR A 234 2.90 0.35 12.38
N MET A 235 2.03 1.36 12.49
CA MET A 235 2.41 2.77 12.38
C MET A 235 2.81 3.32 13.75
N THR A 236 4.02 3.01 14.17
CA THR A 236 4.60 3.33 15.48
C THR A 236 6.01 3.90 15.35
N GLU A 237 6.43 4.71 16.33
CA GLU A 237 7.81 5.23 16.42
C GLU A 237 8.87 4.12 16.30
N GLU A 238 8.61 2.93 16.90
CA GLU A 238 9.51 1.78 16.78
C GLU A 238 9.65 1.33 15.31
N THR A 239 8.55 1.25 14.57
CA THR A 239 8.59 0.88 13.15
C THR A 239 9.35 1.93 12.35
N PHE A 240 9.05 3.21 12.54
CA PHE A 240 9.66 4.31 11.80
C PHE A 240 11.16 4.41 12.05
N GLY A 241 11.59 4.34 13.32
CA GLY A 241 13.00 4.38 13.71
C GLY A 241 13.84 3.21 13.16
N ARG A 242 13.21 2.10 12.76
CA ARG A 242 13.88 0.93 12.16
C ARG A 242 14.00 1.03 10.64
N VAL A 243 13.28 1.93 9.97
CA VAL A 243 13.42 2.18 8.53
C VAL A 243 14.71 2.97 8.31
N SER A 244 15.72 2.35 7.69
CA SER A 244 17.05 2.94 7.49
C SER A 244 17.45 3.05 6.01
N VAL A 245 16.60 2.60 5.09
CA VAL A 245 16.80 2.68 3.65
C VAL A 245 16.51 4.09 3.12
N PRO A 246 17.00 4.48 1.92
CA PRO A 246 16.61 5.73 1.29
C PRO A 246 15.10 5.83 1.08
N VAL A 247 14.51 7.01 1.38
CA VAL A 247 13.06 7.23 1.36
C VAL A 247 12.67 8.46 0.55
N PHE A 248 11.69 8.29 -0.36
CA PHE A 248 10.93 9.36 -0.97
C PHE A 248 9.50 9.35 -0.44
N LEU A 249 9.01 10.52 0.01
CA LEU A 249 7.64 10.76 0.42
C LEU A 249 7.00 11.82 -0.50
N GLY A 250 6.04 11.42 -1.33
CA GLY A 250 5.19 12.31 -2.10
C GLY A 250 3.80 12.38 -1.47
N TYR A 251 3.18 13.56 -1.43
CA TYR A 251 1.84 13.74 -0.86
C TYR A 251 1.12 14.96 -1.44
N TYR A 252 -0.22 14.94 -1.46
CA TYR A 252 -1.03 16.08 -1.83
C TYR A 252 -1.14 17.07 -0.67
N TYR A 253 -0.65 18.27 -0.89
CA TYR A 253 -0.81 19.41 0.02
C TYR A 253 -0.62 20.71 -0.73
N LYS A 254 -1.59 21.60 -0.67
CA LYS A 254 -1.54 22.95 -1.20
C LYS A 254 -1.59 23.97 -0.05
N ASP A 255 -2.54 23.80 0.83
CA ASP A 255 -2.76 24.53 2.07
C ASP A 255 -3.63 23.70 3.03
N ASP A 256 -3.94 24.22 4.22
CA ASP A 256 -4.68 23.48 5.26
C ASP A 256 -6.11 23.11 4.84
N GLU A 257 -6.73 23.82 3.89
CA GLU A 257 -8.06 23.53 3.38
C GLU A 257 -8.00 22.59 2.16
N ASN A 258 -6.90 22.63 1.41
CA ASN A 258 -6.68 21.90 0.17
C ASN A 258 -5.50 20.93 0.34
N GLN A 259 -5.76 19.82 0.99
CA GLN A 259 -4.82 18.73 1.26
C GLN A 259 -5.52 17.38 1.20
N ASP A 260 -4.76 16.31 1.37
CA ASP A 260 -5.27 14.95 1.41
C ASP A 260 -6.37 14.80 2.47
N GLN A 261 -7.58 14.44 2.03
CA GLN A 261 -8.76 14.26 2.88
C GLN A 261 -8.96 12.79 3.29
N THR A 262 -8.12 11.90 2.79
CA THR A 262 -8.19 10.44 3.05
C THR A 262 -7.26 10.06 4.20
N VAL A 263 -6.02 10.54 4.16
CA VAL A 263 -5.00 10.26 5.17
C VAL A 263 -4.35 11.55 5.69
N SER A 264 -3.96 11.55 6.94
CA SER A 264 -3.42 12.73 7.63
C SER A 264 -2.04 13.11 7.10
N VAL A 265 -1.94 14.30 6.51
CA VAL A 265 -0.66 14.88 6.07
C VAL A 265 0.27 15.10 7.27
N ASP A 266 -0.25 15.60 8.39
CA ASP A 266 0.54 15.80 9.61
C ASP A 266 1.18 14.48 10.07
N ALA A 267 0.40 13.39 10.10
CA ALA A 267 0.93 12.08 10.49
C ALA A 267 2.00 11.55 9.51
N MET A 268 1.88 11.85 8.22
CA MET A 268 2.93 11.52 7.24
C MET A 268 4.23 12.30 7.51
N LEU A 269 4.11 13.58 7.85
CA LEU A 269 5.26 14.43 8.14
C LEU A 269 5.95 14.06 9.45
N ASP A 270 5.18 13.76 10.51
CA ASP A 270 5.69 13.27 11.79
C ASP A 270 6.45 11.94 11.57
N MET A 271 5.83 10.99 10.90
CA MET A 271 6.48 9.72 10.52
C MET A 271 7.79 9.96 9.78
N PHE A 272 7.79 10.84 8.77
CA PHE A 272 8.99 11.13 7.98
C PHE A 272 10.15 11.66 8.83
N ASP A 273 9.85 12.48 9.82
CA ASP A 273 10.87 13.05 10.72
C ASP A 273 11.41 11.96 11.67
N GLU A 274 10.58 10.98 12.08
CA GLU A 274 10.94 9.84 12.95
C GLU A 274 11.69 8.71 12.25
N LEU A 275 11.79 8.71 10.88
CA LEU A 275 12.52 7.67 10.16
C LEU A 275 13.99 7.59 10.58
N GLY A 276 14.48 6.35 10.80
CA GLY A 276 15.89 6.06 11.04
C GLY A 276 16.80 6.30 9.84
N THR A 277 16.24 6.60 8.68
CA THR A 277 16.95 6.96 7.45
C THR A 277 17.78 8.24 7.65
N LEU A 278 19.03 8.23 7.16
CA LEU A 278 19.91 9.41 7.24
C LEU A 278 19.28 10.63 6.55
N PRO A 279 19.45 11.86 7.09
CA PRO A 279 18.82 13.06 6.53
C PRO A 279 19.14 13.33 5.05
N ASN A 280 20.32 12.95 4.57
CA ASN A 280 20.72 13.08 3.17
C ASN A 280 20.23 11.95 2.26
N GLN A 281 19.50 10.99 2.80
CA GLN A 281 18.91 9.85 2.08
C GLN A 281 17.37 9.87 2.10
N LYS A 282 16.75 10.91 2.66
CA LYS A 282 15.30 11.04 2.65
C LYS A 282 14.84 12.38 2.08
N VAL A 283 13.84 12.31 1.20
CA VAL A 283 13.25 13.46 0.50
C VAL A 283 11.74 13.44 0.69
N LYS A 284 11.14 14.59 1.02
CA LYS A 284 9.68 14.78 1.01
C LYS A 284 9.28 15.89 0.04
N LYS A 285 8.21 15.68 -0.71
CA LYS A 285 7.72 16.62 -1.73
C LYS A 285 6.19 16.70 -1.69
N ALA A 286 5.67 17.90 -1.49
CA ALA A 286 4.26 18.19 -1.69
C ALA A 286 3.96 18.42 -3.18
N PHE A 287 2.79 17.98 -3.63
CA PHE A 287 2.27 18.14 -4.98
C PHE A 287 0.95 18.93 -4.92
N PRO A 288 1.00 20.27 -4.92
CA PRO A 288 -0.17 21.13 -4.67
C PRO A 288 -1.25 21.04 -5.75
N GLU A 289 -0.88 20.62 -6.96
CA GLU A 289 -1.81 20.49 -8.08
C GLU A 289 -2.29 19.05 -8.31
N ALA A 290 -1.92 18.12 -7.41
CA ALA A 290 -2.41 16.73 -7.50
C ALA A 290 -3.94 16.67 -7.32
N GLY A 291 -4.47 17.41 -6.36
CA GLY A 291 -5.91 17.55 -6.16
C GLY A 291 -6.60 16.33 -5.55
N ASP A 292 -5.87 15.22 -5.36
CA ASP A 292 -6.38 13.94 -4.87
C ASP A 292 -5.36 13.21 -3.99
N HIS A 293 -5.87 12.27 -3.19
CA HIS A 293 -5.07 11.35 -2.38
C HIS A 293 -4.11 10.49 -3.22
N VAL A 294 -4.60 9.97 -4.35
CA VAL A 294 -3.85 9.06 -5.23
C VAL A 294 -3.06 9.87 -6.25
N ILE A 295 -1.92 10.42 -5.83
CA ILE A 295 -1.14 11.39 -6.61
C ILE A 295 -0.41 10.81 -7.83
N ALA A 296 -0.24 9.50 -7.93
CA ALA A 296 0.55 8.81 -8.95
C ALA A 296 -0.29 8.19 -10.08
N CYS A 297 -1.62 8.27 -9.99
CA CYS A 297 -2.57 7.68 -10.93
C CYS A 297 -3.13 8.72 -11.90
N GLU A 298 -3.16 8.39 -13.19
CA GLU A 298 -3.67 9.29 -14.22
C GLU A 298 -5.19 9.53 -14.17
N LEU A 299 -5.95 8.64 -13.51
CA LEU A 299 -7.40 8.82 -13.34
C LEU A 299 -7.73 9.90 -12.30
N THR A 300 -6.85 10.12 -11.32
CA THR A 300 -7.17 10.92 -10.15
C THR A 300 -6.33 12.18 -10.02
N SER A 301 -5.07 12.14 -10.42
CA SER A 301 -4.10 13.21 -10.14
C SER A 301 -3.92 14.20 -11.27
N GLY A 302 -3.96 15.49 -10.93
CA GLY A 302 -3.54 16.58 -11.83
C GLY A 302 -2.01 16.74 -11.99
N SER A 303 -1.20 15.99 -11.24
CA SER A 303 0.27 16.19 -11.16
C SER A 303 1.10 14.95 -11.53
N VAL A 304 0.55 13.97 -12.23
CA VAL A 304 1.23 12.69 -12.52
C VAL A 304 2.60 12.88 -13.15
N GLU A 305 2.74 13.79 -14.10
CA GLU A 305 4.03 14.05 -14.77
C GLU A 305 5.08 14.62 -13.80
N GLU A 306 4.67 15.51 -12.90
CA GLU A 306 5.57 16.05 -11.86
C GLU A 306 5.95 14.96 -10.85
N VAL A 307 5.00 14.14 -10.43
CA VAL A 307 5.25 13.00 -9.52
C VAL A 307 6.28 12.06 -10.13
N ILE A 308 6.13 11.69 -11.40
CA ILE A 308 7.08 10.83 -12.12
C ILE A 308 8.47 11.49 -12.19
N ALA A 309 8.53 12.76 -12.56
CA ALA A 309 9.79 13.48 -12.70
C ALA A 309 10.56 13.56 -11.36
N GLU A 310 9.87 13.86 -10.26
CA GLU A 310 10.50 13.92 -8.93
C GLU A 310 10.92 12.54 -8.43
N THR A 311 10.13 11.51 -8.73
CA THR A 311 10.46 10.12 -8.39
C THR A 311 11.72 9.66 -9.14
N ILE A 312 11.83 9.96 -10.44
CA ILE A 312 13.03 9.67 -11.23
C ILE A 312 14.23 10.44 -10.67
N ARG A 313 14.06 11.72 -10.34
CA ARG A 313 15.14 12.54 -9.74
C ARG A 313 15.64 11.95 -8.42
N PHE A 314 14.75 11.42 -7.58
CA PHE A 314 15.14 10.68 -6.38
C PHE A 314 15.92 9.42 -6.73
N GLY A 315 15.49 8.68 -7.75
CA GLY A 315 16.20 7.48 -8.23
C GLY A 315 17.62 7.79 -8.67
N GLU A 316 17.80 8.83 -9.49
CA GLU A 316 19.12 9.25 -9.99
C GLU A 316 20.00 9.85 -8.88
N GLY A 317 19.44 10.76 -8.07
CA GLY A 317 20.22 11.58 -7.13
C GLY A 317 20.51 10.89 -5.80
N ILE A 318 19.57 10.10 -5.26
CA ILE A 318 19.69 9.51 -3.92
C ILE A 318 19.97 8.00 -4.01
N LEU A 319 19.27 7.28 -4.88
CA LEU A 319 19.51 5.85 -5.05
C LEU A 319 20.72 5.57 -5.97
N GLY A 320 21.22 6.58 -6.70
CA GLY A 320 22.36 6.45 -7.60
C GLY A 320 22.07 5.53 -8.80
N LEU A 321 20.82 5.51 -9.27
CA LEU A 321 20.40 4.68 -10.39
C LEU A 321 20.79 5.34 -11.71
N GLU A 322 21.25 4.54 -12.68
CA GLU A 322 21.60 5.00 -14.00
C GLU A 322 20.47 4.70 -15.00
N ARG A 323 20.17 5.68 -15.85
CA ARG A 323 19.21 5.53 -16.94
C ARG A 323 19.71 4.47 -17.95
N ARG A 324 18.81 3.60 -18.39
CA ARG A 324 19.08 2.56 -19.40
C ARG A 324 18.25 2.73 -20.66
#